data_c114080a1f4d94dcd4af3fbd6a318ae9
#
_entry.id   c114080a1f4d94dcd4af3fbd6a318ae9
#
_cell.length_a   1.000
_cell.length_b   1.000
_cell.length_c   1.000
_cell.angle_alpha   90.00
_cell.angle_beta   90.00
_cell.angle_gamma   90.00
#
_symmetry.space_group_name_H-M   'P 1'
#
loop_
_entity.id
_entity.type
_entity.pdbx_description
1 polymer ?
#
loop_
_entity_poly.entity_id
_entity_poly.type
_entity_poly.pdbx_seq_one_letter_code
_entity_poly.pdbx_strand_id
1 'polypeptide(L)'
;MKITLLAIGKTNARFLQEGIDQYTKRLSHYIPFELKILPDVKTTKALTNEKQKEMEGQMFMSAIGQGDWVTLLDEKGKEFTSREFASYIDKKTITIPKNLIFIIGGPYGFSQEMYNRANEKLSLSKMTFSHEMIRLFFVEQIYRAMTILKGEPYHHD
;
A
#
# COMPACT_ATOMS: atom_id res chain seq x y z
N MET A 1 2.56 8.27 14.21
CA MET A 1 1.93 7.86 12.94
C MET A 1 2.02 6.35 12.80
N LYS A 2 0.98 5.74 12.29
CA LYS A 2 0.95 4.32 11.91
C LYS A 2 0.88 4.21 10.39
N ILE A 3 1.59 3.26 9.79
CA ILE A 3 1.48 2.95 8.36
C ILE A 3 0.64 1.70 8.20
N THR A 4 -0.37 1.77 7.33
CA THR A 4 -1.21 0.63 6.95
C THR A 4 -1.09 0.41 5.45
N LEU A 5 -0.85 -0.84 5.06
CA LEU A 5 -1.00 -1.29 3.68
C LEU A 5 -2.31 -2.06 3.58
N LEU A 6 -3.24 -1.54 2.81
CA LEU A 6 -4.60 -2.05 2.68
C LEU A 6 -4.76 -2.75 1.33
N ALA A 7 -5.23 -3.98 1.34
CA ALA A 7 -5.43 -4.77 0.13
C ALA A 7 -6.66 -5.67 0.27
N ILE A 8 -7.18 -6.14 -0.86
CA ILE A 8 -8.31 -7.07 -0.92
C ILE A 8 -7.81 -8.46 -1.32
N GLY A 9 -8.28 -9.47 -0.59
CA GLY A 9 -7.98 -10.86 -0.85
C GLY A 9 -6.67 -11.34 -0.22
N LYS A 10 -6.67 -12.60 0.17
CA LYS A 10 -5.51 -13.23 0.81
C LYS A 10 -4.31 -13.33 -0.13
N THR A 11 -3.11 -13.33 0.46
CA THR A 11 -1.90 -13.73 -0.24
C THR A 11 -1.89 -15.26 -0.30
N ASN A 12 -2.11 -15.81 -1.49
CA ASN A 12 -2.23 -17.27 -1.66
C ASN A 12 -0.87 -17.97 -1.79
N ALA A 13 0.09 -17.32 -2.42
CA ALA A 13 1.43 -17.89 -2.59
C ALA A 13 2.19 -17.90 -1.26
N ARG A 14 2.54 -19.09 -0.80
CA ARG A 14 3.22 -19.27 0.49
C ARG A 14 4.54 -18.52 0.58
N PHE A 15 5.35 -18.55 -0.50
CA PHE A 15 6.63 -17.85 -0.50
C PHE A 15 6.48 -16.34 -0.38
N LEU A 16 5.39 -15.76 -0.91
CA LEU A 16 5.09 -14.34 -0.77
C LEU A 16 4.67 -14.02 0.67
N GLN A 17 3.80 -14.84 1.25
CA GLN A 17 3.37 -14.64 2.64
C GLN A 17 4.55 -14.72 3.61
N GLU A 18 5.44 -15.68 3.40
CA GLU A 18 6.65 -15.81 4.21
C GLU A 18 7.56 -14.58 4.09
N GLY A 19 7.74 -14.07 2.87
CA GLY A 19 8.53 -12.85 2.62
C GLY A 19 7.87 -11.62 3.24
N ILE A 20 6.57 -11.47 3.09
CA ILE A 20 5.81 -10.36 3.69
C ILE A 20 5.95 -10.40 5.21
N ASP A 21 5.79 -11.57 5.82
CA ASP A 21 5.91 -11.73 7.28
C ASP A 21 7.31 -11.37 7.78
N GLN A 22 8.34 -11.76 7.04
CA GLN A 22 9.73 -11.45 7.37
C GLN A 22 9.96 -9.92 7.40
N TYR A 23 9.54 -9.21 6.37
CA TYR A 23 9.74 -7.76 6.32
C TYR A 23 8.81 -6.99 7.24
N THR A 24 7.59 -7.45 7.44
CA THR A 24 6.67 -6.87 8.42
C THR A 24 7.27 -6.96 9.82
N LYS A 25 7.85 -8.10 10.18
CA LYS A 25 8.52 -8.29 11.47
C LYS A 25 9.70 -7.33 11.64
N ARG A 26 10.54 -7.21 10.62
CA ARG A 26 11.67 -6.26 10.64
C ARG A 26 11.19 -4.83 10.80
N LEU A 27 10.16 -4.47 10.04
CA LEU A 27 9.60 -3.11 10.03
C LEU A 27 9.00 -2.73 11.38
N SER A 28 8.47 -3.69 12.13
CA SER A 28 7.85 -3.44 13.44
C SER A 28 8.81 -2.81 14.46
N HIS A 29 10.12 -2.94 14.26
CA HIS A 29 11.13 -2.32 15.14
C HIS A 29 11.34 -0.83 14.84
N TYR A 30 10.78 -0.32 13.74
CA TYR A 30 11.00 1.07 13.29
C TYR A 30 9.76 1.93 13.43
N ILE A 31 8.59 1.37 13.09
CA ILE A 31 7.34 2.12 13.05
C ILE A 31 6.16 1.16 13.20
N PRO A 32 5.05 1.57 13.84
CA PRO A 32 3.82 0.77 13.83
C PRO A 32 3.36 0.54 12.39
N PHE A 33 3.22 -0.70 11.99
CA PHE A 33 2.84 -1.10 10.65
C PHE A 33 1.84 -2.25 10.68
N GLU A 34 0.87 -2.22 9.77
CA GLU A 34 -0.11 -3.27 9.57
C GLU A 34 -0.35 -3.51 8.09
N LEU A 35 -0.30 -4.78 7.66
CA LEU A 35 -0.87 -5.20 6.39
C LEU A 35 -2.31 -5.67 6.69
N LYS A 36 -3.30 -4.88 6.27
CA LYS A 36 -4.70 -5.18 6.50
C LYS A 36 -5.33 -5.73 5.23
N ILE A 37 -5.83 -6.95 5.32
CA ILE A 37 -6.46 -7.66 4.20
C ILE A 37 -7.98 -7.62 4.37
N LEU A 38 -8.67 -7.06 3.40
CA LEU A 38 -10.13 -7.10 3.32
C LEU A 38 -10.56 -8.36 2.55
N PRO A 39 -11.77 -8.90 2.83
CA PRO A 39 -12.24 -10.07 2.10
C PRO A 39 -12.47 -9.79 0.62
N ASP A 40 -12.37 -10.83 -0.19
CA ASP A 40 -12.65 -10.73 -1.63
C ASP A 40 -14.10 -10.31 -1.89
N VAL A 41 -14.28 -9.52 -2.94
CA VAL A 41 -15.62 -9.24 -3.47
C VAL A 41 -16.13 -10.51 -4.15
N LYS A 42 -17.37 -10.88 -3.86
CA LYS A 42 -18.01 -12.01 -4.54
C LYS A 42 -18.23 -11.67 -6.01
N THR A 43 -17.54 -12.42 -6.89
CA THR A 43 -17.68 -12.25 -8.33
C THR A 43 -18.76 -13.18 -8.86
N THR A 44 -19.62 -12.64 -9.76
CA THR A 44 -20.60 -13.41 -10.51
C THR A 44 -20.39 -13.13 -11.99
N LYS A 45 -20.96 -13.99 -12.87
CA LYS A 45 -20.88 -13.78 -14.32
C LYS A 45 -21.49 -12.43 -14.77
N ALA A 46 -22.44 -11.91 -13.99
CA ALA A 46 -23.11 -10.63 -14.27
C ALA A 46 -22.33 -9.43 -13.75
N LEU A 47 -21.27 -9.62 -12.99
CA LEU A 47 -20.49 -8.54 -12.39
C LEU A 47 -19.59 -7.90 -13.45
N THR A 48 -19.83 -6.62 -13.75
CA THR A 48 -18.98 -5.84 -14.65
C THR A 48 -17.70 -5.39 -13.93
N ASN A 49 -16.67 -5.03 -14.71
CA ASN A 49 -15.42 -4.48 -14.15
C ASN A 49 -15.68 -3.21 -13.36
N GLU A 50 -16.56 -2.33 -13.89
CA GLU A 50 -16.91 -1.08 -13.21
C GLU A 50 -17.62 -1.35 -11.89
N LYS A 51 -18.56 -2.30 -11.87
CA LYS A 51 -19.28 -2.66 -10.65
C LYS A 51 -18.34 -3.27 -9.61
N GLN A 52 -17.40 -4.09 -10.03
CA GLN A 52 -16.39 -4.66 -9.13
C GLN A 52 -15.54 -3.56 -8.51
N LYS A 53 -15.06 -2.59 -9.30
CA LYS A 53 -14.30 -1.45 -8.77
C LYS A 53 -15.10 -0.66 -7.75
N GLU A 54 -16.39 -0.43 -8.00
CA GLU A 54 -17.27 0.28 -7.06
C GLU A 54 -17.42 -0.48 -5.76
N MET A 55 -17.64 -1.79 -5.81
CA MET A 55 -17.78 -2.63 -4.62
C MET A 55 -16.49 -2.67 -3.80
N GLU A 56 -15.35 -2.82 -4.46
CA GLU A 56 -14.04 -2.75 -3.82
C GLU A 56 -13.82 -1.37 -3.18
N GLY A 57 -14.18 -0.32 -3.89
CA GLY A 57 -14.09 1.06 -3.40
C GLY A 57 -14.89 1.28 -2.12
N GLN A 58 -16.10 0.76 -2.04
CA GLN A 58 -16.92 0.84 -0.84
C GLN A 58 -16.27 0.11 0.35
N MET A 59 -15.65 -1.03 0.10
CA MET A 59 -14.92 -1.76 1.13
C MET A 59 -13.73 -0.97 1.64
N PHE A 60 -12.95 -0.37 0.74
CA PHE A 60 -11.84 0.51 1.13
C PHE A 60 -12.32 1.70 1.93
N MET A 61 -13.38 2.36 1.47
CA MET A 61 -13.95 3.53 2.16
C MET A 61 -14.38 3.19 3.58
N SER A 62 -14.93 2.00 3.81
CA SER A 62 -15.33 1.54 5.14
C SER A 62 -14.13 1.32 6.08
N ALA A 63 -12.94 1.09 5.52
CA ALA A 63 -11.72 0.86 6.28
C ALA A 63 -10.90 2.13 6.51
N ILE A 64 -11.27 3.24 5.88
CA ILE A 64 -10.59 4.54 5.99
C ILE A 64 -11.34 5.41 6.98
N GLY A 65 -10.64 5.96 7.96
CA GLY A 65 -11.18 6.91 8.91
C GLY A 65 -11.03 8.36 8.46
N GLN A 66 -11.81 9.22 9.09
CA GLN A 66 -11.65 10.67 8.93
C GLN A 66 -10.28 11.08 9.48
N GLY A 67 -9.54 11.85 8.71
CA GLY A 67 -8.21 12.30 9.09
C GLY A 67 -7.08 11.35 8.70
N ASP A 68 -7.39 10.18 8.14
CA ASP A 68 -6.38 9.32 7.57
C ASP A 68 -5.86 9.90 6.26
N TRP A 69 -4.56 9.81 6.06
CA TRP A 69 -3.93 10.19 4.80
C TRP A 69 -3.87 8.97 3.88
N VAL A 70 -4.44 9.09 2.69
CA VAL A 70 -4.60 7.97 1.76
C VAL A 70 -3.76 8.21 0.52
N THR A 71 -2.86 7.25 0.25
CA THR A 71 -2.03 7.19 -0.95
C THR A 71 -2.37 5.93 -1.74
N LEU A 72 -2.85 6.09 -2.96
CA LEU A 72 -3.12 4.95 -3.83
C LEU A 72 -1.84 4.49 -4.51
N LEU A 73 -1.58 3.18 -4.53
CA LEU A 73 -0.55 2.60 -5.36
C LEU A 73 -1.12 2.44 -6.77
N ASP A 74 -0.70 3.31 -7.68
CA ASP A 74 -1.25 3.43 -9.03
C ASP A 74 -0.10 3.71 -10.00
N GLU A 75 -0.04 2.99 -11.12
CA GLU A 75 1.02 3.16 -12.13
C GLU A 75 1.10 4.57 -12.70
N LYS A 76 0.02 5.34 -12.60
CA LYS A 76 -0.03 6.75 -13.00
C LYS A 76 0.38 7.71 -11.89
N GLY A 77 0.78 7.21 -10.73
CA GLY A 77 1.21 8.01 -9.62
C GLY A 77 2.63 8.54 -9.79
N LYS A 78 3.05 9.33 -8.80
CA LYS A 78 4.42 9.86 -8.75
C LYS A 78 5.41 8.71 -8.47
N GLU A 79 6.49 8.66 -9.24
CA GLU A 79 7.58 7.73 -9.02
C GLU A 79 8.64 8.36 -8.08
N PHE A 80 9.27 7.50 -7.27
CA PHE A 80 10.33 7.91 -6.35
C PHE A 80 11.52 6.98 -6.48
N THR A 81 12.71 7.52 -6.26
CA THR A 81 13.86 6.68 -5.91
C THR A 81 13.66 6.19 -4.46
N SER A 82 14.42 5.18 -4.03
CA SER A 82 14.35 4.69 -2.65
C SER A 82 14.68 5.80 -1.63
N ARG A 83 15.63 6.68 -1.94
CA ARG A 83 15.98 7.81 -1.07
C ARG A 83 14.91 8.88 -1.03
N GLU A 84 14.30 9.19 -2.17
CA GLU A 84 13.16 10.10 -2.22
C GLU A 84 11.96 9.55 -1.45
N PHE A 85 11.73 8.25 -1.54
CA PHE A 85 10.65 7.60 -0.78
C PHE A 85 10.93 7.66 0.73
N ALA A 86 12.18 7.46 1.15
CA ALA A 86 12.56 7.63 2.55
C ALA A 86 12.24 9.06 3.04
N SER A 87 12.61 10.07 2.26
CA SER A 87 12.30 11.48 2.58
C SER A 87 10.79 11.74 2.61
N TYR A 88 10.04 11.12 1.71
CA TYR A 88 8.58 11.19 1.70
C TYR A 88 8.00 10.64 3.01
N ILE A 89 8.43 9.46 3.43
CA ILE A 89 7.98 8.85 4.70
C ILE A 89 8.33 9.75 5.89
N ASP A 90 9.55 10.27 5.92
CA ASP A 90 9.99 11.15 7.01
C ASP A 90 9.10 12.40 7.15
N LYS A 91 8.81 13.05 6.03
CA LYS A 91 7.90 14.21 6.02
C LYS A 91 6.50 13.85 6.52
N LYS A 92 5.98 12.66 6.13
CA LYS A 92 4.67 12.20 6.58
C LYS A 92 4.64 11.93 8.08
N THR A 93 5.71 11.38 8.67
CA THR A 93 5.76 11.17 10.13
C THR A 93 5.65 12.48 10.91
N ILE A 94 6.09 13.58 10.35
CA ILE A 94 6.01 14.90 10.98
C ILE A 94 4.63 15.53 10.81
N THR A 95 3.99 15.32 9.66
CA THR A 95 2.77 16.06 9.29
C THR A 95 1.47 15.28 9.51
N ILE A 96 1.54 13.94 9.58
CA ILE A 96 0.34 13.12 9.74
C ILE A 96 0.25 12.58 11.17
N PRO A 97 -0.77 13.00 11.95
CA PRO A 97 -0.85 12.59 13.35
C PRO A 97 -1.35 11.16 13.55
N LYS A 98 -2.14 10.61 12.63
CA LYS A 98 -2.80 9.30 12.80
C LYS A 98 -2.22 8.23 11.87
N ASN A 99 -2.87 8.00 10.74
CA ASN A 99 -2.57 6.89 9.84
C ASN A 99 -2.18 7.38 8.46
N LEU A 100 -1.12 6.79 7.94
CA LEU A 100 -0.76 6.84 6.53
C LEU A 100 -1.18 5.50 5.92
N ILE A 101 -2.17 5.53 5.04
CA ILE A 101 -2.72 4.34 4.42
C ILE A 101 -2.30 4.28 2.96
N PHE A 102 -1.59 3.21 2.60
CA PHE A 102 -1.31 2.87 1.20
C PHE A 102 -2.30 1.81 0.77
N ILE A 103 -2.89 1.96 -0.42
CA ILE A 103 -3.92 1.04 -0.90
C ILE A 103 -3.48 0.40 -2.22
N ILE A 104 -3.55 -0.92 -2.26
CA ILE A 104 -3.36 -1.71 -3.48
C ILE A 104 -4.74 -1.98 -4.06
N GLY A 105 -4.97 -1.54 -5.29
CA GLY A 105 -6.23 -1.76 -6.00
C GLY A 105 -6.37 -3.20 -6.49
N GLY A 106 -7.59 -3.56 -6.86
CA GLY A 106 -7.89 -4.83 -7.49
C GLY A 106 -7.47 -4.88 -8.97
N PRO A 107 -7.88 -5.93 -9.70
CA PRO A 107 -7.38 -6.16 -11.07
C PRO A 107 -7.77 -5.08 -12.08
N TYR A 108 -8.81 -4.30 -11.79
CA TYR A 108 -9.31 -3.27 -12.70
C TYR A 108 -8.98 -1.83 -12.24
N GLY A 109 -8.14 -1.70 -11.19
CA GLY A 109 -7.77 -0.40 -10.63
C GLY A 109 -8.78 0.12 -9.62
N PHE A 110 -8.85 1.43 -9.49
CA PHE A 110 -9.67 2.11 -8.48
C PHE A 110 -10.93 2.73 -9.08
N SER A 111 -11.98 2.81 -8.26
CA SER A 111 -13.19 3.57 -8.61
C SER A 111 -12.91 5.08 -8.56
N GLN A 112 -13.79 5.86 -9.19
CA GLN A 112 -13.69 7.33 -9.12
C GLN A 112 -13.83 7.83 -7.69
N GLU A 113 -14.66 7.18 -6.87
CA GLU A 113 -14.80 7.52 -5.45
C GLU A 113 -13.48 7.41 -4.70
N MET A 114 -12.69 6.36 -4.98
CA MET A 114 -11.38 6.18 -4.37
C MET A 114 -10.39 7.26 -4.83
N TYR A 115 -10.38 7.61 -6.12
CA TYR A 115 -9.55 8.71 -6.61
C TYR A 115 -9.93 10.04 -5.94
N ASN A 116 -11.22 10.28 -5.74
CA ASN A 116 -11.70 11.51 -5.09
C ASN A 116 -11.31 11.55 -3.60
N ARG A 117 -11.32 10.41 -2.91
CA ARG A 117 -10.95 10.32 -1.50
C ARG A 117 -9.45 10.43 -1.27
N ALA A 118 -8.66 9.89 -2.16
CA ALA A 118 -7.21 9.81 -1.99
C ALA A 118 -6.56 11.19 -1.95
N ASN A 119 -5.54 11.30 -1.12
CA ASN A 119 -4.71 12.50 -1.03
C ASN A 119 -3.63 12.52 -2.11
N GLU A 120 -3.12 11.35 -2.48
CA GLU A 120 -2.02 11.21 -3.44
C GLU A 120 -2.08 9.85 -4.16
N LYS A 121 -1.28 9.76 -5.22
CA LYS A 121 -0.98 8.52 -5.94
C LYS A 121 0.52 8.32 -5.99
N LEU A 122 0.96 7.09 -5.80
CA LEU A 122 2.37 6.70 -5.84
C LEU A 122 2.53 5.51 -6.79
N SER A 123 3.53 5.56 -7.65
CA SER A 123 3.88 4.44 -8.54
C SER A 123 5.21 3.84 -8.13
N LEU A 124 5.25 2.54 -7.94
CA LEU A 124 6.51 1.81 -7.73
C LEU A 124 7.27 1.62 -9.03
N SER A 125 6.55 1.55 -10.15
CA SER A 125 7.12 1.31 -11.47
C SER A 125 6.06 1.57 -12.54
N LYS A 126 6.49 1.87 -13.76
CA LYS A 126 5.60 1.89 -14.93
C LYS A 126 5.20 0.49 -15.37
N MET A 127 5.92 -0.53 -14.90
CA MET A 127 5.56 -1.93 -15.13
C MET A 127 4.50 -2.38 -14.15
N THR A 128 3.63 -3.27 -14.59
CA THR A 128 2.54 -3.82 -13.75
C THR A 128 3.06 -4.99 -12.91
N PHE A 129 2.69 -5.00 -11.65
CA PHE A 129 2.93 -6.13 -10.73
C PHE A 129 1.63 -6.89 -10.49
N SER A 130 1.74 -8.20 -10.19
CA SER A 130 0.58 -8.88 -9.64
C SER A 130 0.21 -8.25 -8.28
N HIS A 131 -1.07 -8.28 -7.95
CA HIS A 131 -1.55 -7.68 -6.70
C HIS A 131 -1.04 -8.40 -5.44
N GLU A 132 -0.55 -9.63 -5.56
CA GLU A 132 0.11 -10.34 -4.45
C GLU A 132 1.61 -10.00 -4.37
N MET A 133 2.31 -9.95 -5.51
CA MET A 133 3.74 -9.63 -5.54
C MET A 133 4.02 -8.21 -5.04
N ILE A 134 3.18 -7.25 -5.40
CA ILE A 134 3.39 -5.86 -5.02
C ILE A 134 3.37 -5.66 -3.50
N ARG A 135 2.66 -6.52 -2.77
CA ARG A 135 2.63 -6.48 -1.30
C ARG A 135 4.02 -6.67 -0.72
N LEU A 136 4.73 -7.68 -1.22
CA LEU A 136 6.09 -7.98 -0.77
C LEU A 136 7.05 -6.84 -1.14
N PHE A 137 7.04 -6.40 -2.38
CA PHE A 137 7.91 -5.31 -2.84
C PHE A 137 7.66 -4.03 -2.05
N PHE A 138 6.41 -3.71 -1.80
CA PHE A 138 6.10 -2.46 -1.12
C PHE A 138 6.48 -2.49 0.37
N VAL A 139 6.21 -3.59 1.06
CA VAL A 139 6.62 -3.74 2.46
C VAL A 139 8.15 -3.66 2.57
N GLU A 140 8.86 -4.29 1.65
CA GLU A 140 10.33 -4.21 1.60
C GLU A 140 10.80 -2.76 1.38
N GLN A 141 10.13 -2.00 0.51
CA GLN A 141 10.50 -0.60 0.27
C GLN A 141 10.23 0.30 1.49
N ILE A 142 9.16 0.04 2.23
CA ILE A 142 8.94 0.76 3.51
C ILE A 142 10.06 0.44 4.50
N TYR A 143 10.42 -0.83 4.63
CA TYR A 143 11.54 -1.25 5.48
C TYR A 143 12.85 -0.57 5.05
N ARG A 144 13.15 -0.59 3.75
CA ARG A 144 14.34 0.08 3.18
C ARG A 144 14.35 1.57 3.51
N ALA A 145 13.21 2.25 3.37
CA ALA A 145 13.08 3.66 3.71
C ALA A 145 13.44 3.92 5.17
N MET A 146 12.94 3.09 6.08
CA MET A 146 13.25 3.24 7.51
C MET A 146 14.74 3.01 7.81
N THR A 147 15.38 2.05 7.14
CA THR A 147 16.84 1.84 7.29
C THR A 147 17.64 3.02 6.77
N ILE A 148 17.22 3.63 5.66
CA ILE A 148 17.86 4.84 5.13
C ILE A 148 17.77 5.97 6.15
N LEU A 149 16.59 6.20 6.74
CA LEU A 149 16.39 7.25 7.73
C LEU A 149 17.22 7.04 8.99
N LYS A 150 17.55 5.80 9.35
CA LYS A 150 18.41 5.47 10.49
C LYS A 150 19.89 5.43 10.14
N GLY A 151 20.27 5.62 8.88
CA GLY A 151 21.66 5.54 8.45
C GLY A 151 22.25 4.14 8.48
N GLU A 152 21.40 3.11 8.41
CA GLU A 152 21.84 1.73 8.43
C GLU A 152 22.30 1.22 7.05
N PRO A 153 23.19 0.19 6.99
CA PRO A 153 23.85 -0.22 5.73
C PRO A 153 23.01 -1.18 4.87
N TYR A 154 21.71 -1.21 5.00
CA TYR A 154 20.84 -2.08 4.19
C TYR A 154 20.75 -1.61 2.73
N HIS A 155 20.60 -0.30 2.52
CA HIS A 155 20.50 0.30 1.18
C HIS A 155 21.88 0.70 0.64
N HIS A 156 22.14 0.32 -0.60
CA HIS A 156 23.33 0.73 -1.34
C HIS A 156 22.88 1.43 -2.64
N ASP A 157 23.42 2.61 -2.88
CA ASP A 157 23.16 3.36 -4.12
C ASP A 157 23.86 2.75 -5.32
#